data_722937744bfb201cc8d309f75c8db8b8
#
_entry.id   722937744bfb201cc8d309f75c8db8b8
#
_cell.length_a   1.000
_cell.length_b   1.000
_cell.length_c   1.000
_cell.angle_alpha   90.00
_cell.angle_beta   90.00
_cell.angle_gamma   90.00
#
_symmetry.space_group_name_H-M   'P 1'
#
loop_
_entity.id
_entity.type
_entity.pdbx_description
1 polymer ?
#
loop_
_entity_poly.entity_id
_entity_poly.type
_entity_poly.pdbx_seq_one_letter_code
_entity_poly.pdbx_strand_id
1 'polypeptide(L)'
;MTNITLSEVVELYSERCGNPHLTVYDVSGVNRDKEFFEPSKQVGDDTSNYQVVPPHYFACNLMHVGRDMVLPISQNHTDKNKYVSPAYTVFRIKENDFLLDDYLFMILKSKEKDRYFWFHTDSSVRDGMSWEDFSSIEIPLPGIEVQREYVAVYKAMQHNLNAMQNKLDDLKLVCDAYIEQLRQQYPPTQNRKVHHRSR
;
A
#
# COMPACT_ATOMS: atom_id res chain seq x y z
N MET A 1 -24.68 9.87 -12.98
CA MET A 1 -23.23 9.89 -12.77
C MET A 1 -22.59 9.55 -14.10
N THR A 2 -21.63 10.32 -14.54
CA THR A 2 -20.86 10.03 -15.75
C THR A 2 -19.71 9.12 -15.35
N ASN A 3 -19.42 8.10 -16.15
CA ASN A 3 -18.19 7.31 -15.99
C ASN A 3 -17.15 7.82 -16.98
N ILE A 4 -15.89 7.62 -16.64
CA ILE A 4 -14.74 7.90 -17.51
C ILE A 4 -13.78 6.73 -17.47
N THR A 5 -13.17 6.42 -18.59
CA THR A 5 -12.13 5.40 -18.66
C THR A 5 -10.82 5.93 -18.07
N LEU A 6 -10.15 5.13 -17.27
CA LEU A 6 -8.91 5.56 -16.60
C LEU A 6 -7.85 6.02 -17.60
N SER A 7 -7.72 5.36 -18.77
CA SER A 7 -6.79 5.74 -19.85
C SER A 7 -7.01 7.15 -20.40
N GLU A 8 -8.20 7.70 -20.25
CA GLU A 8 -8.49 9.09 -20.68
C GLU A 8 -7.86 10.11 -19.75
N VAL A 9 -7.70 9.76 -18.47
CA VAL A 9 -7.30 10.69 -17.40
C VAL A 9 -5.94 10.43 -16.78
N VAL A 10 -5.32 9.26 -17.02
CA VAL A 10 -3.97 8.95 -16.53
C VAL A 10 -3.00 8.69 -17.66
N GLU A 11 -1.72 8.85 -17.39
CA GLU A 11 -0.64 8.50 -18.29
C GLU A 11 0.55 7.91 -17.54
N LEU A 12 1.29 7.04 -18.23
CA LEU A 12 2.53 6.48 -17.71
C LEU A 12 3.57 7.57 -17.50
N TYR A 13 4.33 7.41 -16.41
CA TYR A 13 5.49 8.24 -16.14
C TYR A 13 6.73 7.35 -16.02
N SER A 14 7.81 7.71 -16.70
CA SER A 14 9.02 6.91 -16.74
C SER A 14 10.24 7.82 -16.63
N GLU A 15 10.63 8.12 -15.40
CA GLU A 15 11.88 8.77 -15.08
C GLU A 15 12.75 7.82 -14.27
N ARG A 16 14.02 7.72 -14.65
CA ARG A 16 15.02 6.90 -13.95
C ARG A 16 15.84 7.80 -13.03
N CYS A 17 16.12 7.31 -11.81
CA CYS A 17 16.87 8.12 -10.84
C CYS A 17 18.32 8.38 -11.25
N GLY A 18 18.89 7.51 -12.12
CA GLY A 18 20.29 7.66 -12.58
C GLY A 18 21.35 7.46 -11.48
N ASN A 19 20.95 7.17 -10.25
CA ASN A 19 21.86 6.94 -9.14
C ASN A 19 22.09 5.44 -8.94
N PRO A 20 23.31 4.92 -9.15
CA PRO A 20 23.59 3.49 -9.00
C PRO A 20 23.77 3.02 -7.54
N HIS A 21 23.76 3.94 -6.57
CA HIS A 21 24.13 3.68 -5.18
C HIS A 21 23.02 3.99 -4.16
N LEU A 22 21.75 3.88 -4.54
CA LEU A 22 20.66 3.96 -3.56
C LEU A 22 20.75 2.80 -2.58
N THR A 23 20.45 3.08 -1.32
CA THR A 23 20.40 2.09 -0.25
C THR A 23 18.95 1.62 0.00
N VAL A 24 18.77 0.61 0.83
CA VAL A 24 17.44 0.17 1.26
C VAL A 24 16.65 1.30 1.95
N TYR A 25 17.32 2.30 2.51
CA TYR A 25 16.71 3.45 3.18
C TYR A 25 16.24 4.53 2.20
N ASP A 26 16.73 4.51 0.98
CA ASP A 26 16.36 5.46 -0.07
C ASP A 26 15.21 4.91 -0.93
N VAL A 27 15.02 3.59 -0.92
CA VAL A 27 14.09 2.90 -1.81
C VAL A 27 12.82 2.53 -1.06
N SER A 28 11.69 2.83 -1.68
CA SER A 28 10.36 2.49 -1.18
C SER A 28 9.81 1.23 -1.87
N GLY A 29 9.00 0.49 -1.15
CA GLY A 29 8.10 -0.50 -1.71
C GLY A 29 6.64 -0.12 -1.45
N VAL A 30 5.69 -0.81 -2.09
CA VAL A 30 4.26 -0.66 -1.80
C VAL A 30 3.75 -1.97 -1.21
N ASN A 31 3.09 -1.89 -0.04
CA ASN A 31 2.54 -3.04 0.65
C ASN A 31 1.11 -3.37 0.18
N ARG A 32 0.53 -4.44 0.73
CA ARG A 32 -0.85 -4.87 0.43
C ARG A 32 -1.91 -3.91 1.00
N ASP A 33 -1.54 -3.09 2.00
CA ASP A 33 -2.40 -2.06 2.58
C ASP A 33 -2.39 -0.78 1.74
N LYS A 34 -1.68 -0.82 0.59
CA LYS A 34 -1.56 0.28 -0.37
C LYS A 34 -0.84 1.50 0.19
N GLU A 35 0.21 1.23 0.95
CA GLU A 35 1.07 2.23 1.55
C GLU A 35 2.51 2.03 1.13
N PHE A 36 3.22 3.13 0.95
CA PHE A 36 4.67 3.07 0.81
C PHE A 36 5.29 2.64 2.14
N PHE A 37 6.29 1.78 2.07
CA PHE A 37 7.12 1.41 3.22
C PHE A 37 8.58 1.68 2.94
N GLU A 38 9.28 2.12 3.96
CA GLU A 38 10.71 2.40 4.01
C GLU A 38 11.23 1.92 5.38
N PRO A 39 12.41 1.34 5.46
CA PRO A 39 13.29 0.99 4.34
C PRO A 39 12.73 -0.17 3.50
N SER A 40 13.18 -0.27 2.24
CA SER A 40 12.88 -1.41 1.40
C SER A 40 13.51 -2.69 1.98
N LYS A 41 12.89 -3.85 1.69
CA LYS A 41 13.43 -5.14 2.16
C LYS A 41 14.74 -5.52 1.48
N GLN A 42 14.92 -5.05 0.26
CA GLN A 42 16.12 -5.30 -0.55
C GLN A 42 16.27 -4.21 -1.62
N VAL A 43 17.49 -4.04 -2.08
CA VAL A 43 17.85 -3.16 -3.18
C VAL A 43 18.80 -3.93 -4.12
N GLY A 44 18.76 -3.66 -5.41
CA GLY A 44 19.69 -4.26 -6.38
C GLY A 44 21.09 -3.64 -6.29
N ASP A 45 22.07 -4.32 -6.90
CA ASP A 45 23.47 -3.87 -6.92
C ASP A 45 23.64 -2.55 -7.70
N ASP A 46 22.85 -2.36 -8.76
CA ASP A 46 22.78 -1.13 -9.53
C ASP A 46 21.34 -0.58 -9.50
N THR A 47 21.18 0.57 -8.91
CA THR A 47 19.89 1.25 -8.74
C THR A 47 19.64 2.36 -9.77
N SER A 48 20.53 2.57 -10.73
CA SER A 48 20.40 3.64 -11.74
C SER A 48 19.09 3.58 -12.53
N ASN A 49 18.53 2.38 -12.71
CA ASN A 49 17.27 2.12 -13.40
C ASN A 49 16.03 2.20 -12.51
N TYR A 50 16.18 2.53 -11.22
CA TYR A 50 15.03 2.69 -10.34
C TYR A 50 14.18 3.86 -10.78
N GLN A 51 12.87 3.73 -10.63
CA GLN A 51 11.92 4.73 -11.08
C GLN A 51 11.72 5.80 -10.02
N VAL A 52 11.61 7.04 -10.47
CA VAL A 52 11.23 8.17 -9.63
C VAL A 52 9.71 8.25 -9.53
N VAL A 53 9.21 8.43 -8.31
CA VAL A 53 7.80 8.71 -8.03
C VAL A 53 7.69 10.10 -7.42
N PRO A 54 7.44 11.14 -8.23
CA PRO A 54 7.30 12.52 -7.75
C PRO A 54 6.11 12.67 -6.77
N PRO A 55 6.03 13.79 -6.03
CA PRO A 55 4.84 14.15 -5.27
C PRO A 55 3.55 14.04 -6.12
N HIS A 56 2.47 13.52 -5.51
CA HIS A 56 1.16 13.29 -6.14
C HIS A 56 1.10 12.18 -7.20
N TYR A 57 2.23 11.56 -7.59
CA TYR A 57 2.25 10.46 -8.54
C TYR A 57 1.99 9.13 -7.84
N PHE A 58 1.61 8.14 -8.65
CA PHE A 58 1.24 6.81 -8.19
C PHE A 58 2.32 5.78 -8.58
N ALA A 59 2.53 4.82 -7.71
CA ALA A 59 3.30 3.63 -8.03
C ALA A 59 2.46 2.39 -7.74
N CYS A 60 2.41 1.45 -8.69
CA CYS A 60 1.69 0.19 -8.53
C CYS A 60 2.52 -0.99 -9.03
N ASN A 61 2.25 -2.17 -8.49
CA ASN A 61 2.87 -3.41 -8.95
C ASN A 61 1.83 -4.31 -9.64
N LEU A 62 1.74 -4.18 -10.95
CA LEU A 62 0.80 -4.93 -11.76
C LEU A 62 1.14 -6.42 -11.89
N MET A 63 2.39 -6.81 -11.57
CA MET A 63 2.89 -8.18 -11.69
C MET A 63 2.40 -9.13 -10.57
N HIS A 64 1.81 -8.61 -9.51
CA HIS A 64 1.45 -9.40 -8.33
C HIS A 64 -0.02 -9.38 -7.98
N VAL A 65 -0.86 -8.86 -8.83
CA VAL A 65 -2.30 -8.69 -8.57
C VAL A 65 -2.99 -10.03 -8.32
N GLY A 66 -2.73 -11.03 -9.15
CA GLY A 66 -3.33 -12.36 -9.01
C GLY A 66 -2.88 -13.10 -7.76
N ARG A 67 -1.57 -13.12 -7.51
CA ARG A 67 -0.98 -13.76 -6.33
C ARG A 67 -1.49 -13.15 -5.02
N ASP A 68 -1.56 -11.83 -4.97
CA ASP A 68 -1.86 -11.11 -3.73
C ASP A 68 -3.36 -10.85 -3.56
N MET A 69 -4.16 -11.06 -4.60
CA MET A 69 -5.60 -10.72 -4.70
C MET A 69 -5.89 -9.25 -4.36
N VAL A 70 -4.87 -8.42 -4.46
CA VAL A 70 -4.86 -6.99 -4.17
C VAL A 70 -3.94 -6.33 -5.18
N LEU A 71 -4.31 -5.17 -5.71
CA LEU A 71 -3.39 -4.31 -6.45
C LEU A 71 -2.54 -3.50 -5.48
N PRO A 72 -1.23 -3.81 -5.31
CA PRO A 72 -0.33 -2.96 -4.54
C PRO A 72 -0.17 -1.63 -5.29
N ILE A 73 -0.83 -0.59 -4.81
CA ILE A 73 -0.81 0.75 -5.38
C ILE A 73 -0.73 1.78 -4.25
N SER A 74 0.09 2.80 -4.40
CA SER A 74 0.15 3.92 -3.47
C SER A 74 0.40 5.23 -4.20
N GLN A 75 -0.06 6.32 -3.60
CA GLN A 75 0.18 7.68 -4.04
C GLN A 75 1.28 8.31 -3.18
N ASN A 76 2.18 9.05 -3.79
CA ASN A 76 3.19 9.79 -3.05
C ASN A 76 2.60 11.09 -2.48
N HIS A 77 2.20 11.06 -1.22
CA HIS A 77 1.67 12.21 -0.48
C HIS A 77 2.75 13.09 0.17
N THR A 78 4.03 12.81 -0.08
CA THR A 78 5.14 13.58 0.48
C THR A 78 5.63 14.66 -0.50
N ASP A 79 6.35 15.65 0.00
CA ASP A 79 6.95 16.71 -0.82
C ASP A 79 8.26 16.26 -1.51
N LYS A 80 8.67 15.01 -1.32
CA LYS A 80 9.93 14.47 -1.86
C LYS A 80 9.66 13.35 -2.84
N ASN A 81 10.59 13.19 -3.79
CA ASN A 81 10.57 12.04 -4.66
C ASN A 81 10.77 10.74 -3.84
N LYS A 82 10.06 9.69 -4.22
CA LYS A 82 10.32 8.31 -3.80
C LYS A 82 10.95 7.55 -4.94
N TYR A 83 11.69 6.50 -4.60
CA TYR A 83 12.34 5.64 -5.57
C TYR A 83 11.80 4.23 -5.42
N VAL A 84 11.35 3.62 -6.51
CA VAL A 84 10.83 2.26 -6.53
C VAL A 84 11.58 1.41 -7.54
N SER A 85 11.59 0.10 -7.35
CA SER A 85 12.26 -0.80 -8.27
C SER A 85 11.67 -0.74 -9.68
N PRO A 86 12.40 -1.16 -10.73
CA PRO A 86 11.90 -1.19 -12.10
C PRO A 86 10.66 -2.06 -12.34
N ALA A 87 10.32 -2.94 -11.38
CA ALA A 87 9.12 -3.79 -11.45
C ALA A 87 7.81 -3.02 -11.19
N TYR A 88 7.89 -1.80 -10.67
CA TYR A 88 6.73 -0.96 -10.48
C TYR A 88 6.37 -0.19 -11.74
N THR A 89 5.10 0.03 -11.93
CA THR A 89 4.56 0.97 -12.91
C THR A 89 4.28 2.29 -12.20
N VAL A 90 4.85 3.38 -12.71
CA VAL A 90 4.60 4.73 -12.22
C VAL A 90 3.72 5.48 -13.20
N PHE A 91 2.71 6.18 -12.69
CA PHE A 91 1.80 6.96 -13.51
C PHE A 91 1.31 8.21 -12.79
N ARG A 92 0.73 9.12 -13.53
CA ARG A 92 0.12 10.35 -13.01
C ARG A 92 -1.24 10.61 -13.63
N ILE A 93 -2.00 11.48 -13.02
CA ILE A 93 -3.18 12.07 -13.67
C ILE A 93 -2.68 13.08 -14.70
N LYS A 94 -3.26 13.04 -15.91
CA LYS A 94 -3.06 14.08 -16.92
C LYS A 94 -3.57 15.41 -16.38
N GLU A 95 -2.95 16.51 -16.79
CA GLU A 95 -3.38 17.84 -16.34
C GLU A 95 -4.85 18.10 -16.69
N ASN A 96 -5.66 18.32 -15.68
CA ASN A 96 -7.08 18.61 -15.77
C ASN A 96 -7.58 19.29 -14.49
N ASP A 97 -8.81 19.82 -14.52
CA ASP A 97 -9.48 20.49 -13.42
C ASP A 97 -10.72 19.76 -12.87
N PHE A 98 -10.98 18.54 -13.36
CA PHE A 98 -12.20 17.78 -13.07
C PHE A 98 -11.97 16.48 -12.30
N LEU A 99 -10.73 16.02 -12.08
CA LEU A 99 -10.41 14.81 -11.32
C LEU A 99 -9.35 15.10 -10.26
N LEU A 100 -9.68 14.85 -8.99
CA LEU A 100 -8.75 14.93 -7.87
C LEU A 100 -7.93 13.65 -7.75
N ASP A 101 -6.65 13.78 -7.48
CA ASP A 101 -5.73 12.67 -7.23
C ASP A 101 -6.12 11.84 -5.99
N ASP A 102 -6.47 12.49 -4.89
CA ASP A 102 -7.01 11.83 -3.69
C ASP A 102 -8.30 11.04 -3.96
N TYR A 103 -9.17 11.56 -4.84
CA TYR A 103 -10.42 10.88 -5.21
C TYR A 103 -10.12 9.62 -6.03
N LEU A 104 -9.23 9.74 -7.02
CA LEU A 104 -8.77 8.58 -7.79
C LEU A 104 -8.16 7.53 -6.86
N PHE A 105 -7.25 7.94 -5.96
CA PHE A 105 -6.62 7.02 -5.03
C PHE A 105 -7.64 6.32 -4.12
N MET A 106 -8.62 7.04 -3.59
CA MET A 106 -9.70 6.47 -2.79
C MET A 106 -10.45 5.36 -3.55
N ILE A 107 -10.76 5.56 -4.84
CA ILE A 107 -11.40 4.54 -5.67
C ILE A 107 -10.48 3.33 -5.86
N LEU A 108 -9.23 3.56 -6.27
CA LEU A 108 -8.26 2.49 -6.54
C LEU A 108 -7.87 1.72 -5.26
N LYS A 109 -8.03 2.33 -4.09
CA LYS A 109 -7.80 1.68 -2.78
C LYS A 109 -8.96 0.79 -2.34
N SER A 110 -10.10 0.83 -3.00
CA SER A 110 -11.30 0.09 -2.59
C SER A 110 -11.15 -1.42 -2.80
N LYS A 111 -11.75 -2.20 -1.88
CA LYS A 111 -11.80 -3.68 -1.99
C LYS A 111 -12.57 -4.16 -3.22
N GLU A 112 -13.50 -3.36 -3.72
CA GLU A 112 -14.24 -3.67 -4.94
C GLU A 112 -13.32 -3.62 -6.16
N LYS A 113 -12.45 -2.62 -6.24
CA LYS A 113 -11.46 -2.54 -7.31
C LYS A 113 -10.40 -3.63 -7.19
N ASP A 114 -10.01 -4.04 -5.99
CA ASP A 114 -9.12 -5.20 -5.82
C ASP A 114 -9.74 -6.47 -6.39
N ARG A 115 -11.01 -6.73 -6.09
CA ARG A 115 -11.75 -7.87 -6.66
C ARG A 115 -11.85 -7.78 -8.18
N TYR A 116 -12.12 -6.59 -8.71
CA TYR A 116 -12.18 -6.35 -10.15
C TYR A 116 -10.84 -6.64 -10.81
N PHE A 117 -9.75 -6.08 -10.29
CA PHE A 117 -8.41 -6.30 -10.83
C PHE A 117 -8.00 -7.77 -10.76
N TRP A 118 -8.24 -8.41 -9.63
CA TRP A 118 -7.95 -9.84 -9.48
C TRP A 118 -8.72 -10.71 -10.50
N PHE A 119 -9.96 -10.40 -10.77
CA PHE A 119 -10.78 -11.11 -11.76
C PHE A 119 -10.28 -10.94 -13.21
N HIS A 120 -9.61 -9.82 -13.49
CA HIS A 120 -9.09 -9.49 -14.83
C HIS A 120 -7.59 -9.75 -14.97
N THR A 121 -6.96 -10.46 -14.03
CA THR A 121 -5.58 -10.91 -14.22
C THR A 121 -5.52 -11.94 -15.33
N ASP A 122 -4.41 -11.95 -16.08
CA ASP A 122 -4.15 -13.01 -17.03
C ASP A 122 -3.93 -14.33 -16.26
N SER A 123 -4.35 -15.45 -16.84
CA SER A 123 -4.10 -16.79 -16.29
C SER A 123 -2.66 -17.26 -16.52
N SER A 124 -1.71 -16.33 -16.72
CA SER A 124 -0.30 -16.65 -16.91
C SER A 124 0.36 -17.07 -15.60
N VAL A 125 1.54 -17.69 -15.71
CA VAL A 125 2.34 -18.13 -14.55
C VAL A 125 2.67 -17.00 -13.57
N ARG A 126 2.53 -15.75 -13.98
CA ARG A 126 2.83 -14.55 -13.16
C ARG A 126 1.59 -13.90 -12.55
N ASP A 127 0.37 -14.29 -13.00
CA ASP A 127 -0.90 -13.72 -12.54
C ASP A 127 -0.89 -12.18 -12.50
N GLY A 128 -0.28 -11.57 -13.51
CA GLY A 128 -0.15 -10.14 -13.64
C GLY A 128 -1.32 -9.50 -14.40
N MET A 129 -1.27 -8.20 -14.50
CA MET A 129 -2.17 -7.38 -15.30
C MET A 129 -1.36 -6.47 -16.21
N SER A 130 -1.79 -6.27 -17.45
CA SER A 130 -1.16 -5.30 -18.33
C SER A 130 -1.55 -3.87 -17.94
N TRP A 131 -0.77 -2.88 -18.41
CA TRP A 131 -1.14 -1.47 -18.24
C TRP A 131 -2.43 -1.15 -19.01
N GLU A 132 -2.61 -1.75 -20.14
CA GLU A 132 -3.79 -1.60 -20.99
C GLU A 132 -5.05 -2.09 -20.26
N ASP A 133 -5.00 -3.25 -19.61
CA ASP A 133 -6.12 -3.79 -18.84
C ASP A 133 -6.39 -2.91 -17.61
N PHE A 134 -5.34 -2.51 -16.88
CA PHE A 134 -5.48 -1.61 -15.74
C PHE A 134 -6.11 -0.27 -16.14
N SER A 135 -5.66 0.32 -17.23
CA SER A 135 -6.12 1.63 -17.68
C SER A 135 -7.46 1.60 -18.42
N SER A 136 -7.96 0.43 -18.81
CA SER A 136 -9.27 0.25 -19.46
C SER A 136 -10.46 0.32 -18.51
N ILE A 137 -10.23 0.33 -17.19
CA ILE A 137 -11.31 0.37 -16.22
C ILE A 137 -12.07 1.68 -16.26
N GLU A 138 -13.36 1.59 -16.01
CA GLU A 138 -14.21 2.75 -15.80
C GLU A 138 -14.26 3.14 -14.32
N ILE A 139 -14.23 4.44 -14.08
CA ILE A 139 -14.42 5.04 -12.75
C ILE A 139 -15.58 6.03 -12.79
N PRO A 140 -16.36 6.16 -11.72
CA PRO A 140 -17.37 7.20 -11.61
C PRO A 140 -16.71 8.57 -11.51
N LEU A 141 -17.19 9.53 -12.27
CA LEU A 141 -16.69 10.90 -12.29
C LEU A 141 -17.81 11.88 -11.91
N PRO A 142 -18.08 12.10 -10.62
CA PRO A 142 -18.95 13.18 -10.19
C PRO A 142 -18.26 14.55 -10.32
N GLY A 143 -19.03 15.62 -10.20
CA GLY A 143 -18.45 16.96 -10.19
C GLY A 143 -17.42 17.16 -9.08
N ILE A 144 -16.49 18.07 -9.29
CA ILE A 144 -15.30 18.26 -8.44
C ILE A 144 -15.65 18.51 -6.95
N GLU A 145 -16.73 19.24 -6.67
CA GLU A 145 -17.15 19.50 -5.29
C GLU A 145 -17.62 18.22 -4.58
N VAL A 146 -18.35 17.36 -5.30
CA VAL A 146 -18.77 16.06 -4.77
C VAL A 146 -17.55 15.15 -4.52
N GLN A 147 -16.54 15.18 -5.38
CA GLN A 147 -15.28 14.47 -5.14
C GLN A 147 -14.59 14.94 -3.85
N ARG A 148 -14.56 16.27 -3.62
CA ARG A 148 -14.01 16.85 -2.37
C ARG A 148 -14.72 16.36 -1.13
N GLU A 149 -16.06 16.31 -1.19
CA GLU A 149 -16.88 15.79 -0.09
C GLU A 149 -16.57 14.32 0.21
N TYR A 150 -16.52 13.46 -0.82
CA TYR A 150 -16.16 12.05 -0.65
C TYR A 150 -14.75 11.88 -0.06
N VAL A 151 -13.77 12.62 -0.56
CA VAL A 151 -12.39 12.59 -0.03
C VAL A 151 -12.35 13.06 1.43
N ALA A 152 -13.08 14.12 1.78
CA ALA A 152 -13.12 14.63 3.15
C ALA A 152 -13.71 13.58 4.12
N VAL A 153 -14.82 12.95 3.75
CA VAL A 153 -15.43 11.88 4.55
C VAL A 153 -14.49 10.69 4.67
N TYR A 154 -13.88 10.26 3.56
CA TYR A 154 -12.95 9.14 3.56
C TYR A 154 -11.75 9.40 4.47
N LYS A 155 -11.13 10.59 4.38
CA LYS A 155 -10.00 10.97 5.26
C LYS A 155 -10.39 11.02 6.73
N ALA A 156 -11.58 11.52 7.05
CA ALA A 156 -12.10 11.53 8.42
C ALA A 156 -12.31 10.09 8.95
N MET A 157 -12.84 9.19 8.14
CA MET A 157 -13.02 7.78 8.50
C MET A 157 -11.66 7.08 8.73
N GLN A 158 -10.67 7.31 7.86
CA GLN A 158 -9.32 6.76 8.02
C GLN A 158 -8.65 7.29 9.29
N HIS A 159 -8.79 8.59 9.58
CA HIS A 159 -8.27 9.18 10.81
C HIS A 159 -8.88 8.51 12.06
N ASN A 160 -10.20 8.31 12.07
CA ASN A 160 -10.88 7.65 13.18
C ASN A 160 -10.44 6.19 13.34
N LEU A 161 -10.28 5.46 12.23
CA LEU A 161 -9.80 4.07 12.24
C LEU A 161 -8.40 3.99 12.85
N ASN A 162 -7.48 4.85 12.43
CA ASN A 162 -6.13 4.90 12.97
C ASN A 162 -6.12 5.24 14.47
N ALA A 163 -6.96 6.19 14.88
CA ALA A 163 -7.09 6.56 16.30
C ALA A 163 -7.63 5.38 17.15
N MET A 164 -8.58 4.60 16.61
CA MET A 164 -9.08 3.39 17.29
C MET A 164 -8.01 2.31 17.35
N GLN A 165 -7.23 2.11 16.29
CA GLN A 165 -6.14 1.14 16.27
C GLN A 165 -5.06 1.49 17.29
N ASN A 166 -4.65 2.75 17.38
CA ASN A 166 -3.68 3.20 18.37
C ASN A 166 -4.18 2.95 19.81
N LYS A 167 -5.45 3.25 20.10
CA LYS A 167 -6.04 2.94 21.40
C LYS A 167 -6.05 1.45 21.72
N LEU A 168 -6.28 0.61 20.73
CA LEU A 168 -6.23 -0.85 20.90
C LEU A 168 -4.81 -1.31 21.24
N ASP A 169 -3.80 -0.75 20.58
CA ASP A 169 -2.40 -1.08 20.85
C ASP A 169 -1.95 -0.59 22.23
N ASP A 170 -2.39 0.59 22.66
CA ASP A 170 -2.18 1.06 24.05
C ASP A 170 -2.81 0.10 25.07
N LEU A 171 -4.03 -0.38 24.84
CA LEU A 171 -4.68 -1.34 25.73
C LEU A 171 -3.93 -2.68 25.79
N LYS A 172 -3.39 -3.16 24.68
CA LYS A 172 -2.53 -4.37 24.66
C LYS A 172 -1.31 -4.17 25.56
N LEU A 173 -0.62 -3.03 25.43
CA LEU A 173 0.54 -2.72 26.29
C LEU A 173 0.19 -2.74 27.77
N VAL A 174 -0.96 -2.17 28.16
CA VAL A 174 -1.43 -2.18 29.56
C VAL A 174 -1.71 -3.62 30.02
N CYS A 175 -2.37 -4.43 29.19
CA CYS A 175 -2.63 -5.84 29.51
C CYS A 175 -1.34 -6.64 29.68
N ASP A 176 -0.37 -6.46 28.79
CA ASP A 176 0.92 -7.16 28.86
C ASP A 176 1.70 -6.77 30.11
N ALA A 177 1.72 -5.47 30.47
CA ALA A 177 2.34 -5.00 31.69
C ALA A 177 1.67 -5.59 32.95
N TYR A 178 0.33 -5.69 32.97
CA TYR A 178 -0.40 -6.29 34.07
C TYR A 178 -0.14 -7.81 34.20
N ILE A 179 -0.09 -8.51 33.10
CA ILE A 179 0.26 -9.95 33.07
C ILE A 179 1.67 -10.18 33.62
N GLU A 180 2.62 -9.34 33.23
CA GLU A 180 4.00 -9.43 33.74
C GLU A 180 4.07 -9.16 35.23
N GLN A 181 3.33 -8.17 35.74
CA GLN A 181 3.21 -7.92 37.19
C GLN A 181 2.64 -9.13 37.92
N LEU A 182 1.60 -9.79 37.38
CA LEU A 182 1.04 -11.00 37.96
C LEU A 182 2.05 -12.15 37.98
N ARG A 183 2.84 -12.34 36.92
CA ARG A 183 3.90 -13.36 36.86
C ARG A 183 4.97 -13.15 37.95
N GLN A 184 5.31 -11.89 38.23
CA GLN A 184 6.26 -11.58 39.30
C GLN A 184 5.68 -11.85 40.69
N GLN A 185 4.39 -11.58 40.89
CA GLN A 185 3.70 -11.85 42.18
C GLN A 185 3.44 -13.34 42.40
N TYR A 186 3.16 -14.08 41.31
CA TYR A 186 2.82 -15.49 41.33
C TYR A 186 3.72 -16.28 40.36
N PRO A 187 5.00 -16.46 40.68
CA PRO A 187 5.91 -17.19 39.83
C PRO A 187 5.44 -18.65 39.65
N PRO A 188 5.55 -19.21 38.44
CA PRO A 188 5.15 -20.59 38.20
C PRO A 188 5.90 -21.54 39.14
N THR A 189 5.18 -22.40 39.79
CA THR A 189 5.76 -23.41 40.70
C THR A 189 6.74 -24.28 39.91
N GLN A 190 8.02 -24.29 40.30
CA GLN A 190 9.01 -25.15 39.69
C GLN A 190 8.53 -26.58 39.82
N ASN A 191 8.21 -27.25 38.72
CA ASN A 191 7.89 -28.68 38.71
C ASN A 191 9.09 -29.42 39.33
N ARG A 192 8.92 -29.95 40.53
CA ARG A 192 9.86 -30.90 41.14
C ARG A 192 10.03 -32.05 40.16
N LYS A 193 11.24 -32.22 39.62
CA LYS A 193 11.64 -33.38 38.86
C LYS A 193 11.33 -34.64 39.73
N VAL A 194 10.31 -35.37 39.34
CA VAL A 194 10.05 -36.71 39.93
C VAL A 194 11.21 -37.58 39.48
N HIS A 195 12.16 -37.82 40.39
CA HIS A 195 13.18 -38.85 40.20
C HIS A 195 12.46 -40.20 40.24
N HIS A 196 12.25 -40.77 39.06
CA HIS A 196 11.98 -42.21 38.98
C HIS A 196 13.23 -42.97 39.44
N ARG A 197 13.20 -43.47 40.65
CA ARG A 197 14.15 -44.49 41.10
C ARG A 197 13.74 -45.79 40.37
N SER A 198 14.55 -46.21 39.41
CA SER A 198 14.53 -47.56 38.87
C SER A 198 14.92 -48.55 39.95
N ARG A 199 14.09 -49.53 40.18
CA ARG A 199 14.46 -50.80 40.84
C ARG A 199 14.70 -51.87 39.79
#